data_5444af38bbc205a40ba5ba28ec83a9f1
#
_entry.id   5444af38bbc205a40ba5ba28ec83a9f1
#
_cell.length_a   1.000
_cell.length_b   1.000
_cell.length_c   1.000
_cell.angle_alpha   90.00
_cell.angle_beta   90.00
_cell.angle_gamma   90.00
#
_symmetry.space_group_name_H-M   'P 1'
#
loop_
_entity.id
_entity.type
_entity.pdbx_description
1 polymer ?
#
loop_
_entity_poly.entity_id
_entity_poly.type
_entity_poly.pdbx_seq_one_letter_code
_entity_poly.pdbx_strand_id
1 'polypeptide(L)'
;MNRTSIRNSRGTEVIAPTVTRRQMIALGAIALGGLAMASAVALSNAFAETNPGGANTGAQVSQRDIDALSTASVLYIATVRKDGNQSTPAPVWFTVAPDHLVLIQTSPTTWKAKRIRRGSPVIVWIGKTKGPAFIGKAEITNDPAVARQIVVDYPKRYLMARLGMHTPTQEMFDRGQIVPITIRPVRDLPEGFASQPGKPAPSIGGGQQ
;
A
#
# COMPACT_ATOMS: atom_id res chain seq x y z
N MET A 1 11.04 50.57 -10.19
CA MET A 1 10.68 49.97 -8.85
C MET A 1 9.21 50.23 -8.61
N ASN A 2 8.37 49.26 -8.92
CA ASN A 2 6.93 49.35 -8.65
C ASN A 2 6.59 48.34 -7.54
N ARG A 3 6.22 48.86 -6.39
CA ARG A 3 5.66 48.09 -5.28
C ARG A 3 4.14 48.14 -5.41
N THR A 4 3.55 46.98 -5.69
CA THR A 4 2.09 46.85 -5.63
C THR A 4 1.71 46.44 -4.21
N SER A 5 1.09 47.39 -3.50
CA SER A 5 0.55 47.15 -2.15
C SER A 5 -0.92 46.80 -2.28
N ILE A 6 -1.33 45.64 -1.76
CA ILE A 6 -2.74 45.21 -1.64
C ILE A 6 -3.14 45.33 -0.18
N ARG A 7 -4.07 46.25 0.10
CA ARG A 7 -4.59 46.48 1.47
C ARG A 7 -5.85 45.65 1.67
N ASN A 8 -5.83 44.82 2.70
CA ASN A 8 -7.00 44.06 3.08
C ASN A 8 -7.84 44.87 4.08
N SER A 9 -9.15 44.62 4.13
CA SER A 9 -10.16 45.38 4.87
C SER A 9 -10.02 45.32 6.42
N ARG A 10 -8.97 44.76 6.94
CA ARG A 10 -8.66 44.72 8.40
C ARG A 10 -7.34 45.39 8.79
N GLY A 11 -6.72 46.21 7.90
CA GLY A 11 -5.60 47.07 8.27
C GLY A 11 -4.27 46.39 8.60
N THR A 12 -4.09 45.10 8.32
CA THR A 12 -2.83 44.40 8.58
C THR A 12 -2.02 44.29 7.30
N GLU A 13 -0.82 44.84 7.31
CA GLU A 13 0.12 44.83 6.19
C GLU A 13 0.87 43.50 6.18
N VAL A 14 0.70 42.69 5.12
CA VAL A 14 1.42 41.43 4.93
C VAL A 14 2.48 41.63 3.86
N ILE A 15 3.75 41.58 4.26
CA ILE A 15 4.90 41.66 3.35
C ILE A 15 5.14 40.24 2.77
N ALA A 16 4.93 40.11 1.46
CA ALA A 16 5.25 38.86 0.75
C ALA A 16 6.75 38.81 0.39
N PRO A 17 7.44 37.67 0.55
CA PRO A 17 8.84 37.52 0.17
C PRO A 17 8.99 37.43 -1.36
N THR A 18 9.88 38.23 -1.91
CA THR A 18 10.28 38.21 -3.32
C THR A 18 11.18 37.05 -3.61
N VAL A 19 10.72 36.09 -4.41
CA VAL A 19 11.54 34.98 -4.91
C VAL A 19 12.38 35.44 -6.09
N THR A 20 13.69 35.53 -5.89
CA THR A 20 14.67 35.87 -6.95
C THR A 20 15.03 34.60 -7.73
N ARG A 21 14.62 34.56 -8.98
CA ARG A 21 14.98 33.53 -9.96
C ARG A 21 16.42 33.77 -10.43
N ARG A 22 17.40 32.96 -9.95
CA ARG A 22 18.71 32.88 -10.57
C ARG A 22 18.76 31.70 -11.54
N GLN A 23 18.79 32.07 -12.82
CA GLN A 23 19.20 31.19 -13.91
C GLN A 23 20.70 30.96 -13.80
N MET A 24 21.14 29.72 -13.87
CA MET A 24 22.51 29.38 -14.27
C MET A 24 22.44 28.52 -15.53
N ILE A 25 22.83 29.19 -16.62
CA ILE A 25 23.20 28.57 -17.89
C ILE A 25 24.68 28.17 -17.74
N ALA A 26 25.02 26.92 -17.96
CA ALA A 26 26.38 26.47 -18.19
C ALA A 26 26.45 25.76 -19.53
N LEU A 27 26.99 26.47 -20.52
CA LEU A 27 27.53 25.94 -21.78
C LEU A 27 28.95 25.42 -21.52
N GLY A 28 29.33 24.33 -22.20
CA GLY A 28 30.74 23.94 -22.33
C GLY A 28 30.81 22.46 -22.68
N ALA A 29 31.11 22.12 -23.77
CA ALA A 29 32.15 22.11 -24.79
C ALA A 29 32.39 20.67 -25.25
N ILE A 30 32.34 20.50 -26.54
CA ILE A 30 32.64 19.32 -27.34
C ILE A 30 34.16 19.10 -27.31
N ALA A 31 34.60 17.85 -27.10
CA ALA A 31 35.92 17.39 -27.51
C ALA A 31 35.86 16.04 -28.20
N LEU A 32 36.12 16.08 -29.50
CA LEU A 32 36.43 14.91 -30.33
C LEU A 32 37.84 14.36 -29.96
N GLY A 33 37.98 13.06 -30.01
CA GLY A 33 39.31 12.49 -30.09
C GLY A 33 39.41 11.01 -29.72
N GLY A 34 39.69 10.17 -30.71
CA GLY A 34 40.54 9.00 -30.51
C GLY A 34 39.90 7.62 -30.71
N LEU A 35 40.01 7.17 -31.93
CA LEU A 35 39.85 5.76 -32.38
C LEU A 35 41.01 4.91 -31.78
N ALA A 36 40.69 3.85 -31.03
CA ALA A 36 41.64 2.79 -30.73
C ALA A 36 40.89 1.44 -30.70
N MET A 37 41.15 0.66 -31.71
CA MET A 37 40.90 -0.77 -31.77
C MET A 37 41.73 -1.51 -30.73
N ALA A 38 41.07 -2.27 -29.87
CA ALA A 38 41.74 -3.33 -29.13
C ALA A 38 40.78 -4.49 -28.91
N SER A 39 41.13 -5.58 -29.55
CA SER A 39 40.53 -6.90 -29.36
C SER A 39 40.62 -7.32 -27.90
N ALA A 40 39.54 -7.69 -27.28
CA ALA A 40 39.53 -8.29 -25.96
C ALA A 40 38.76 -9.59 -25.97
N VAL A 41 39.48 -10.60 -25.71
CA VAL A 41 39.25 -11.98 -25.38
C VAL A 41 38.01 -12.15 -24.48
N ALA A 42 37.10 -13.02 -24.93
CA ALA A 42 36.02 -13.56 -24.11
C ALA A 42 36.61 -14.42 -22.97
N LEU A 43 36.59 -13.91 -21.78
CA LEU A 43 36.69 -14.72 -20.56
C LEU A 43 35.28 -14.82 -19.96
N SER A 44 34.64 -15.94 -20.27
CA SER A 44 33.45 -16.40 -19.58
C SER A 44 33.81 -16.72 -18.12
N ASN A 45 33.69 -15.76 -17.23
CA ASN A 45 33.68 -16.05 -15.80
C ASN A 45 32.26 -16.45 -15.42
N ALA A 46 32.02 -17.76 -15.46
CA ALA A 46 30.97 -18.39 -14.69
C ALA A 46 31.27 -18.22 -13.19
N PHE A 47 30.97 -17.06 -12.64
CA PHE A 47 30.75 -16.94 -11.21
C PHE A 47 29.35 -17.47 -10.94
N ALA A 48 29.30 -18.78 -10.64
CA ALA A 48 28.24 -19.30 -9.83
C ALA A 48 28.36 -18.60 -8.47
N GLU A 49 27.67 -17.50 -8.31
CA GLU A 49 27.36 -16.97 -6.98
C GLU A 49 26.45 -17.98 -6.29
N THR A 50 27.07 -18.93 -5.61
CA THR A 50 26.48 -19.62 -4.49
C THR A 50 26.19 -18.55 -3.45
N ASN A 51 24.99 -18.04 -3.49
CA ASN A 51 24.46 -17.16 -2.46
C ASN A 51 24.27 -18.03 -1.20
N PRO A 52 25.15 -17.95 -0.17
CA PRO A 52 24.94 -18.70 1.06
C PRO A 52 23.78 -18.03 1.80
N GLY A 53 22.64 -18.71 1.75
CA GLY A 53 21.46 -18.57 2.59
C GLY A 53 21.44 -17.47 3.62
N GLY A 54 21.02 -16.29 3.22
CA GLY A 54 20.29 -15.39 4.09
C GLY A 54 18.82 -15.67 3.83
N ALA A 55 18.22 -16.53 4.61
CA ALA A 55 16.76 -16.70 4.63
C ALA A 55 16.14 -15.41 5.16
N ASN A 56 15.98 -14.43 4.28
CA ASN A 56 14.99 -13.39 4.45
C ASN A 56 13.62 -14.07 4.28
N THR A 57 13.14 -14.70 5.35
CA THR A 57 11.77 -15.15 5.52
C THR A 57 10.82 -13.97 5.76
N GLY A 58 11.01 -12.89 5.03
CA GLY A 58 9.95 -11.93 4.75
C GLY A 58 9.00 -12.63 3.78
N ALA A 59 7.78 -12.92 4.21
CA ALA A 59 6.77 -13.52 3.37
C ALA A 59 6.64 -12.71 2.09
N GLN A 60 7.19 -13.25 1.00
CA GLN A 60 7.06 -12.67 -0.32
C GLN A 60 5.64 -12.94 -0.79
N VAL A 61 4.92 -11.86 -1.09
CA VAL A 61 3.66 -11.95 -1.84
C VAL A 61 3.98 -12.62 -3.16
N SER A 62 3.26 -13.67 -3.51
CA SER A 62 3.46 -14.30 -4.82
C SER A 62 3.14 -13.33 -5.95
N GLN A 63 3.82 -13.46 -7.09
CA GLN A 63 3.52 -12.65 -8.26
C GLN A 63 2.04 -12.78 -8.66
N ARG A 64 1.46 -13.96 -8.51
CA ARG A 64 0.03 -14.22 -8.72
C ARG A 64 -0.86 -13.28 -7.91
N ASP A 65 -0.56 -13.08 -6.63
CA ASP A 65 -1.37 -12.24 -5.74
C ASP A 65 -1.15 -10.75 -6.03
N ILE A 66 0.06 -10.37 -6.43
CA ILE A 66 0.37 -9.00 -6.90
C ILE A 66 -0.46 -8.68 -8.15
N ASP A 67 -0.45 -9.57 -9.14
CA ASP A 67 -1.21 -9.40 -10.39
C ASP A 67 -2.72 -9.35 -10.11
N ALA A 68 -3.20 -10.22 -9.24
CA ALA A 68 -4.59 -10.23 -8.82
C ALA A 68 -4.98 -8.92 -8.09
N LEU A 69 -4.14 -8.39 -7.20
CA LEU A 69 -4.37 -7.12 -6.50
C LEU A 69 -4.41 -5.93 -7.46
N SER A 70 -3.64 -5.97 -8.55
CA SER A 70 -3.61 -4.88 -9.54
C SER A 70 -4.92 -4.75 -10.29
N THR A 71 -5.59 -5.88 -10.57
CA THR A 71 -6.79 -5.97 -11.41
C THR A 71 -8.10 -6.02 -10.63
N ALA A 72 -8.08 -6.51 -9.39
CA ALA A 72 -9.30 -6.66 -8.59
C ALA A 72 -9.87 -5.31 -8.16
N SER A 73 -11.19 -5.20 -8.12
CA SER A 73 -11.91 -4.01 -7.64
C SER A 73 -12.37 -4.13 -6.18
N VAL A 74 -12.27 -5.31 -5.57
CA VAL A 74 -12.73 -5.55 -4.21
C VAL A 74 -11.89 -6.63 -3.55
N LEU A 75 -11.68 -6.52 -2.24
CA LEU A 75 -11.19 -7.61 -1.39
C LEU A 75 -12.32 -8.09 -0.49
N TYR A 76 -12.28 -9.37 -0.15
CA TYR A 76 -13.09 -9.93 0.91
C TYR A 76 -12.20 -10.25 2.09
N ILE A 77 -12.51 -9.72 3.27
CA ILE A 77 -11.68 -9.86 4.46
C ILE A 77 -12.43 -10.53 5.57
N ALA A 78 -11.91 -11.64 6.06
CA ALA A 78 -12.29 -12.27 7.32
C ALA A 78 -11.24 -12.01 8.40
N THR A 79 -11.69 -11.85 9.63
CA THR A 79 -10.85 -11.77 10.83
C THR A 79 -11.02 -13.02 11.67
N VAL A 80 -10.07 -13.34 12.54
CA VAL A 80 -10.18 -14.47 13.45
C VAL A 80 -10.89 -14.03 14.74
N ARG A 81 -11.87 -14.79 15.18
CA ARG A 81 -12.61 -14.56 16.42
C ARG A 81 -11.78 -15.01 17.63
N LYS A 82 -12.27 -14.77 18.85
CA LYS A 82 -11.61 -15.24 20.08
C LYS A 82 -11.55 -16.75 20.19
N ASP A 83 -12.53 -17.44 19.60
CA ASP A 83 -12.61 -18.91 19.55
C ASP A 83 -11.71 -19.54 18.47
N GLY A 84 -10.88 -18.74 17.79
CA GLY A 84 -10.02 -19.21 16.71
C GLY A 84 -10.73 -19.35 15.35
N ASN A 85 -12.03 -19.15 15.29
CA ASN A 85 -12.81 -19.36 14.07
C ASN A 85 -12.80 -18.14 13.16
N GLN A 86 -12.97 -18.38 11.84
CA GLN A 86 -13.10 -17.33 10.84
C GLN A 86 -14.42 -16.57 11.02
N SER A 87 -14.38 -15.26 10.87
CA SER A 87 -15.59 -14.48 10.69
C SER A 87 -16.12 -14.61 9.26
N THR A 88 -17.36 -14.21 9.04
CA THR A 88 -17.88 -14.02 7.67
C THR A 88 -17.03 -12.98 6.95
N PRO A 89 -16.58 -13.26 5.72
CA PRO A 89 -15.87 -12.28 4.89
C PRO A 89 -16.76 -11.09 4.59
N ALA A 90 -16.18 -9.91 4.63
CA ALA A 90 -16.85 -8.68 4.23
C ALA A 90 -16.11 -8.05 3.05
N PRO A 91 -16.84 -7.56 2.03
CA PRO A 91 -16.22 -6.81 0.93
C PRO A 91 -15.66 -5.49 1.44
N VAL A 92 -14.51 -5.10 0.91
CA VAL A 92 -13.86 -3.82 1.22
C VAL A 92 -13.20 -3.23 -0.02
N TRP A 93 -13.23 -1.92 -0.12
CA TRP A 93 -12.37 -1.17 -1.03
C TRP A 93 -10.96 -1.14 -0.49
N PHE A 94 -9.98 -1.06 -1.39
CA PHE A 94 -8.57 -1.07 -1.03
C PHE A 94 -7.73 -0.28 -2.03
N THR A 95 -6.55 0.08 -1.61
CA THR A 95 -5.44 0.47 -2.48
C THR A 95 -4.19 -0.29 -2.07
N VAL A 96 -3.14 -0.22 -2.86
CA VAL A 96 -1.88 -0.93 -2.62
C VAL A 96 -0.75 0.09 -2.62
N ALA A 97 0.03 0.11 -1.57
CA ALA A 97 1.23 0.92 -1.46
C ALA A 97 2.39 0.28 -2.28
N PRO A 98 3.46 1.04 -2.59
CA PRO A 98 4.57 0.54 -3.41
C PRO A 98 5.27 -0.72 -2.89
N ASP A 99 5.24 -0.95 -1.58
CA ASP A 99 5.80 -2.14 -0.90
C ASP A 99 4.80 -3.32 -0.82
N HIS A 100 3.78 -3.33 -1.67
CA HIS A 100 2.67 -4.30 -1.70
C HIS A 100 1.84 -4.34 -0.42
N LEU A 101 1.94 -3.32 0.42
CA LEU A 101 1.10 -3.18 1.59
C LEU A 101 -0.32 -2.82 1.15
N VAL A 102 -1.30 -3.64 1.54
CA VAL A 102 -2.71 -3.37 1.23
C VAL A 102 -3.27 -2.37 2.25
N LEU A 103 -3.87 -1.31 1.75
CA LEU A 103 -4.46 -0.25 2.56
C LEU A 103 -5.97 -0.28 2.43
N ILE A 104 -6.66 -0.31 3.56
CA ILE A 104 -8.12 -0.21 3.66
C ILE A 104 -8.52 0.78 4.74
N GLN A 105 -9.78 1.11 4.78
CA GLN A 105 -10.35 1.89 5.88
C GLN A 105 -11.60 1.21 6.45
N THR A 106 -11.95 1.53 7.71
CA THR A 106 -13.18 1.06 8.33
C THR A 106 -13.58 1.98 9.50
N SER A 107 -14.84 1.90 9.94
CA SER A 107 -15.22 2.56 11.20
C SER A 107 -14.52 1.87 12.39
N PRO A 108 -14.03 2.64 13.38
CA PRO A 108 -13.32 2.11 14.56
C PRO A 108 -14.19 1.22 15.45
N THR A 109 -15.51 1.30 15.31
CA THR A 109 -16.47 0.53 16.12
C THR A 109 -16.78 -0.84 15.55
N THR A 110 -16.37 -1.15 14.31
CA THR A 110 -16.64 -2.43 13.65
C THR A 110 -15.95 -3.59 14.35
N TRP A 111 -16.53 -4.78 14.25
CA TRP A 111 -15.89 -6.01 14.75
C TRP A 111 -14.53 -6.28 14.11
N LYS A 112 -14.36 -5.91 12.83
CA LYS A 112 -13.09 -5.97 12.12
C LYS A 112 -12.02 -5.16 12.85
N ALA A 113 -12.28 -3.87 13.08
CA ALA A 113 -11.36 -2.98 13.80
C ALA A 113 -11.06 -3.49 15.21
N LYS A 114 -12.08 -3.91 15.97
CA LYS A 114 -11.91 -4.46 17.32
C LYS A 114 -11.01 -5.71 17.35
N ARG A 115 -11.14 -6.60 16.35
CA ARG A 115 -10.34 -7.81 16.27
C ARG A 115 -8.91 -7.52 15.83
N ILE A 116 -8.71 -6.63 14.87
CA ILE A 116 -7.38 -6.21 14.42
C ILE A 116 -6.62 -5.52 15.57
N ARG A 117 -7.25 -4.65 16.36
CA ARG A 117 -6.62 -4.08 17.58
C ARG A 117 -6.15 -5.14 18.57
N ARG A 118 -6.79 -6.29 18.60
CA ARG A 118 -6.41 -7.42 19.46
C ARG A 118 -5.28 -8.27 18.84
N GLY A 119 -4.75 -7.88 17.68
CA GLY A 119 -3.73 -8.66 16.96
C GLY A 119 -4.29 -9.83 16.13
N SER A 120 -5.61 -9.83 15.85
CA SER A 120 -6.18 -10.86 14.97
C SER A 120 -5.56 -10.80 13.59
N PRO A 121 -5.06 -11.92 13.05
CA PRO A 121 -4.72 -12.00 11.63
C PRO A 121 -5.97 -11.80 10.78
N VAL A 122 -5.74 -11.50 9.51
CA VAL A 122 -6.79 -11.40 8.51
C VAL A 122 -6.57 -12.43 7.42
N ILE A 123 -7.67 -12.95 6.89
CA ILE A 123 -7.67 -13.75 5.68
C ILE A 123 -8.25 -12.86 4.60
N VAL A 124 -7.52 -12.71 3.52
CA VAL A 124 -7.85 -11.83 2.40
C VAL A 124 -8.06 -12.68 1.16
N TRP A 125 -9.21 -12.53 0.52
CA TRP A 125 -9.49 -13.07 -0.81
C TRP A 125 -9.55 -11.91 -1.80
N ILE A 126 -8.96 -12.09 -2.96
CA ILE A 126 -8.86 -11.08 -3.99
C ILE A 126 -9.96 -11.29 -5.02
N GLY A 127 -10.80 -10.27 -5.21
CA GLY A 127 -11.88 -10.26 -6.20
C GLY A 127 -13.12 -11.06 -5.82
N LYS A 128 -12.98 -12.26 -5.29
CA LYS A 128 -14.08 -13.17 -4.90
C LYS A 128 -13.65 -14.13 -3.80
N THR A 129 -14.60 -14.65 -3.00
CA THR A 129 -14.35 -15.50 -1.80
C THR A 129 -13.81 -16.91 -2.10
N LYS A 130 -13.51 -17.20 -3.35
CA LYS A 130 -12.78 -18.40 -3.84
C LYS A 130 -11.64 -18.00 -4.79
N GLY A 131 -11.28 -16.72 -4.81
CA GLY A 131 -10.17 -16.20 -5.59
C GLY A 131 -8.81 -16.48 -4.94
N PRO A 132 -7.74 -15.93 -5.52
CA PRO A 132 -6.44 -15.89 -4.88
C PRO A 132 -6.57 -15.34 -3.45
N ALA A 133 -5.85 -15.92 -2.50
CA ALA A 133 -6.02 -15.58 -1.10
C ALA A 133 -4.70 -15.68 -0.32
N PHE A 134 -4.57 -14.84 0.71
CA PHE A 134 -3.43 -14.87 1.62
C PHE A 134 -3.85 -14.61 3.07
N ILE A 135 -3.01 -15.00 4.00
CA ILE A 135 -3.08 -14.56 5.39
C ILE A 135 -2.22 -13.31 5.52
N GLY A 136 -2.77 -12.26 6.14
CA GLY A 136 -2.06 -11.01 6.38
C GLY A 136 -2.02 -10.63 7.86
N LYS A 137 -0.95 -9.93 8.24
CA LYS A 137 -0.88 -9.17 9.48
C LYS A 137 -1.52 -7.82 9.24
N ALA A 138 -2.58 -7.51 9.97
CA ALA A 138 -3.29 -6.25 9.85
C ALA A 138 -3.05 -5.38 11.08
N GLU A 139 -2.85 -4.09 10.85
CA GLU A 139 -2.63 -3.11 11.91
C GLU A 139 -3.43 -1.84 11.62
N ILE A 140 -4.06 -1.29 12.67
CA ILE A 140 -4.63 0.06 12.61
C ILE A 140 -3.47 1.03 12.83
N THR A 141 -3.30 1.97 11.93
CA THR A 141 -2.25 2.98 12.02
C THR A 141 -2.84 4.37 12.24
N ASN A 142 -2.05 5.23 12.87
CA ASN A 142 -2.35 6.66 12.96
C ASN A 142 -1.45 7.48 12.01
N ASP A 143 -0.74 6.82 11.09
CA ASP A 143 0.10 7.51 10.11
C ASP A 143 -0.76 8.33 9.14
N PRO A 144 -0.63 9.66 9.14
CA PRO A 144 -1.39 10.53 8.25
C PRO A 144 -1.03 10.33 6.78
N ALA A 145 0.14 9.76 6.46
CA ALA A 145 0.52 9.46 5.09
C ALA A 145 -0.34 8.32 4.52
N VAL A 146 -0.62 7.29 5.33
CA VAL A 146 -1.51 6.18 4.93
C VAL A 146 -2.93 6.68 4.69
N ALA A 147 -3.45 7.53 5.57
CA ALA A 147 -4.77 8.14 5.40
C ALA A 147 -4.83 8.96 4.10
N ARG A 148 -3.85 9.83 3.86
CA ARG A 148 -3.76 10.61 2.61
C ARG A 148 -3.70 9.74 1.37
N GLN A 149 -2.92 8.66 1.41
CA GLN A 149 -2.84 7.74 0.27
C GLN A 149 -4.20 7.13 -0.05
N ILE A 150 -4.96 6.67 0.95
CA ILE A 150 -6.32 6.16 0.77
C ILE A 150 -7.22 7.22 0.15
N VAL A 151 -7.21 8.47 0.66
CA VAL A 151 -8.02 9.58 0.15
C VAL A 151 -7.71 9.89 -1.31
N VAL A 152 -6.43 9.85 -1.70
CA VAL A 152 -5.98 10.17 -3.06
C VAL A 152 -6.27 9.01 -4.04
N ASP A 153 -6.11 7.77 -3.60
CA ASP A 153 -6.14 6.62 -4.51
C ASP A 153 -7.56 6.05 -4.72
N TYR A 154 -8.45 6.17 -3.74
CA TYR A 154 -9.81 5.64 -3.89
C TYR A 154 -10.57 6.26 -5.06
N PRO A 155 -10.56 7.59 -5.28
CA PRO A 155 -11.21 8.18 -6.47
C PRO A 155 -10.58 7.77 -7.80
N LYS A 156 -9.29 7.41 -7.80
CA LYS A 156 -8.63 6.90 -9.02
C LYS A 156 -9.09 5.49 -9.36
N ARG A 157 -9.32 4.67 -8.34
CA ARG A 157 -9.66 3.24 -8.47
C ARG A 157 -11.16 2.99 -8.56
N TYR A 158 -11.97 3.77 -7.87
CA TYR A 158 -13.41 3.54 -7.72
C TYR A 158 -14.24 4.67 -8.30
N LEU A 159 -15.08 4.35 -9.30
CA LEU A 159 -15.98 5.33 -9.92
C LEU A 159 -16.91 5.99 -8.88
N MET A 160 -17.46 5.21 -7.95
CA MET A 160 -18.36 5.70 -6.91
C MET A 160 -17.66 6.72 -5.99
N ALA A 161 -16.40 6.47 -5.63
CA ALA A 161 -15.59 7.43 -4.88
C ALA A 161 -15.33 8.71 -5.68
N ARG A 162 -15.06 8.59 -6.99
CA ARG A 162 -14.87 9.74 -7.89
C ARG A 162 -16.14 10.59 -8.01
N LEU A 163 -17.33 9.99 -7.87
CA LEU A 163 -18.61 10.68 -7.85
C LEU A 163 -19.00 11.18 -6.45
N GLY A 164 -18.10 11.11 -5.46
CA GLY A 164 -18.31 11.59 -4.10
C GLY A 164 -19.11 10.63 -3.21
N MET A 165 -19.46 9.44 -3.70
CA MET A 165 -20.19 8.44 -2.92
C MET A 165 -19.24 7.54 -2.14
N HIS A 166 -19.44 7.45 -0.81
CA HIS A 166 -18.60 6.64 0.11
C HIS A 166 -17.11 6.96 0.07
N THR A 167 -16.76 8.21 -0.31
CA THR A 167 -15.38 8.66 -0.40
C THR A 167 -14.85 8.98 0.98
N PRO A 168 -13.75 8.34 1.42
CA PRO A 168 -13.07 8.76 2.64
C PRO A 168 -12.47 10.15 2.44
N THR A 169 -12.55 10.99 3.46
CA THR A 169 -11.91 12.31 3.49
C THR A 169 -10.87 12.36 4.59
N GLN A 170 -9.87 13.23 4.45
CA GLN A 170 -8.88 13.43 5.51
C GLN A 170 -9.55 13.82 6.83
N GLU A 171 -10.57 14.66 6.78
CA GLU A 171 -11.33 15.09 7.95
C GLU A 171 -11.99 13.92 8.71
N MET A 172 -12.49 12.90 8.00
CA MET A 172 -13.06 11.71 8.63
C MET A 172 -12.01 10.90 9.40
N PHE A 173 -10.78 10.84 8.89
CA PHE A 173 -9.65 10.23 9.60
C PHE A 173 -9.25 11.07 10.81
N ASP A 174 -9.10 12.38 10.64
CA ASP A 174 -8.68 13.31 11.71
C ASP A 174 -9.67 13.33 12.87
N ARG A 175 -10.97 13.19 12.58
CA ARG A 175 -12.04 13.06 13.58
C ARG A 175 -12.21 11.65 14.15
N GLY A 176 -11.44 10.68 13.68
CA GLY A 176 -11.55 9.28 14.12
C GLY A 176 -12.86 8.60 13.75
N GLN A 177 -13.61 9.12 12.76
CA GLN A 177 -14.83 8.50 12.24
C GLN A 177 -14.51 7.22 11.46
N ILE A 178 -13.37 7.21 10.79
CA ILE A 178 -12.77 6.06 10.13
C ILE A 178 -11.31 5.92 10.54
N VAL A 179 -10.78 4.71 10.46
CA VAL A 179 -9.38 4.42 10.76
C VAL A 179 -8.74 3.71 9.57
N PRO A 180 -7.49 4.07 9.22
CA PRO A 180 -6.74 3.37 8.21
C PRO A 180 -6.19 2.06 8.79
N ILE A 181 -6.18 1.03 7.96
CA ILE A 181 -5.64 -0.28 8.27
C ILE A 181 -4.64 -0.63 7.19
N THR A 182 -3.46 -1.02 7.62
CA THR A 182 -2.44 -1.63 6.77
C THR A 182 -2.52 -3.14 6.90
N ILE A 183 -2.39 -3.86 5.79
CA ILE A 183 -2.36 -5.32 5.78
C ILE A 183 -1.12 -5.76 5.02
N ARG A 184 -0.19 -6.36 5.74
CA ARG A 184 1.00 -6.98 5.17
C ARG A 184 0.73 -8.46 4.93
N PRO A 185 0.81 -8.94 3.68
CA PRO A 185 0.72 -10.38 3.39
C PRO A 185 1.82 -11.14 4.14
N VAL A 186 1.47 -12.30 4.68
CA VAL A 186 2.39 -13.16 5.45
C VAL A 186 2.56 -14.51 4.79
N ARG A 187 1.47 -15.06 4.24
CA ARG A 187 1.48 -16.38 3.62
C ARG A 187 0.34 -16.51 2.62
N ASP A 188 0.65 -17.00 1.42
CA ASP A 188 -0.36 -17.35 0.43
C ASP A 188 -1.16 -18.56 0.89
N LEU A 189 -2.41 -18.60 0.50
CA LEU A 189 -3.28 -19.75 0.70
C LEU A 189 -3.37 -20.57 -0.60
N PRO A 190 -3.67 -21.87 -0.50
CA PRO A 190 -3.85 -22.71 -1.67
C PRO A 190 -4.88 -22.13 -2.65
N GLU A 191 -4.69 -22.41 -3.92
CA GLU A 191 -5.65 -21.98 -4.94
C GLU A 191 -7.04 -22.57 -4.65
N GLY A 192 -8.06 -21.74 -4.83
CA GLY A 192 -9.43 -22.13 -4.54
C GLY A 192 -9.77 -22.24 -3.04
N PHE A 193 -8.89 -21.76 -2.15
CA PHE A 193 -9.19 -21.72 -0.72
C PHE A 193 -10.47 -20.95 -0.45
N ALA A 194 -11.52 -21.67 -0.10
CA ALA A 194 -12.83 -21.07 0.14
C ALA A 194 -12.94 -20.51 1.56
N SER A 195 -13.70 -19.42 1.69
CA SER A 195 -14.09 -18.91 2.99
C SER A 195 -14.95 -19.94 3.75
N GLN A 196 -14.62 -20.17 5.02
CA GLN A 196 -15.31 -21.10 5.91
C GLN A 196 -15.69 -20.40 7.23
N PRO A 197 -16.71 -19.53 7.23
CA PRO A 197 -17.15 -18.85 8.45
C PRO A 197 -17.52 -19.85 9.55
N GLY A 198 -17.05 -19.57 10.76
CA GLY A 198 -17.29 -20.47 11.92
C GLY A 198 -16.39 -21.70 11.99
N LYS A 199 -15.49 -21.93 11.03
CA LYS A 199 -14.46 -22.97 11.08
C LYS A 199 -13.13 -22.38 11.52
N PRO A 200 -12.20 -23.19 12.05
CA PRO A 200 -10.88 -22.72 12.46
C PRO A 200 -10.18 -21.95 11.34
N ALA A 201 -9.50 -20.89 11.72
CA ALA A 201 -8.67 -20.12 10.79
C ALA A 201 -7.37 -20.87 10.51
N PRO A 202 -6.81 -20.75 9.28
CA PRO A 202 -5.49 -21.29 9.00
C PRO A 202 -4.45 -20.59 9.90
N SER A 203 -3.45 -21.33 10.38
CA SER A 203 -2.37 -20.79 11.22
C SER A 203 -1.46 -19.85 10.42
N ILE A 204 -0.90 -18.82 11.06
CA ILE A 204 0.11 -17.93 10.46
C ILE A 204 1.45 -18.67 10.29
N GLY A 205 1.81 -19.52 11.26
CA GLY A 205 3.03 -20.34 11.21
C GLY A 205 2.84 -21.57 10.34
N GLY A 206 3.72 -21.80 9.39
CA GLY A 206 3.80 -23.04 8.61
C GLY A 206 4.34 -24.19 9.45
N GLY A 207 3.64 -24.57 10.51
CA GLY A 207 3.85 -25.84 11.21
C GLY A 207 3.10 -26.91 10.44
N GLN A 208 3.81 -27.71 9.65
CA GLN A 208 3.30 -29.04 9.27
C GLN A 208 3.11 -29.83 10.56
N GLN A 209 1.88 -30.25 10.83
CA GLN A 209 1.61 -31.42 11.66
C GLN A 209 1.57 -32.63 10.76
#